data_2cde5d992fd41f13760b55ac93aa6936
#
_entry.id   2cde5d992fd41f13760b55ac93aa6936
#
_cell.length_a   1.000
_cell.length_b   1.000
_cell.length_c   1.000
_cell.angle_alpha   90.00
_cell.angle_beta   90.00
_cell.angle_gamma   90.00
#
_symmetry.space_group_name_H-M   'P 1'
#
loop_
_entity.id
_entity.type
_entity.pdbx_description
1 polymer ?
#
loop_
_entity_poly.entity_id
_entity_poly.type
_entity_poly.pdbx_seq_one_letter_code
_entity_poly.pdbx_strand_id
1 'polypeptide(L)'
;DIKSDLSGVAAIGQESPKLKARIDQLGLADFGYAACPTVFWDVFGQSGHPVRATISDMGPLLLARLLNLNDTQAGVLNLVFKVADDNGLLLLDLKDLRAMLQYVGENAKDFTTQYGNVSAASIGAIQRGLMQVESQGGDAFFGEPMLNIADFMQTISGKGVVNVLAADKLLNAPRLYATF
;
A
#
# COMPACT_ATOMS: atom_id res chain seq x y z
N ASP A 1 4.20 1.49 12.87
CA ASP A 1 4.43 0.91 14.20
C ASP A 1 4.47 -0.61 14.10
N ILE A 2 5.66 -1.18 14.31
CA ILE A 2 5.93 -2.63 14.20
C ILE A 2 5.65 -3.36 15.52
N LYS A 3 5.78 -2.64 16.65
CA LYS A 3 5.70 -3.23 18.00
C LYS A 3 4.40 -2.90 18.72
N SER A 4 3.52 -2.14 18.08
CA SER A 4 2.26 -1.64 18.64
C SER A 4 2.45 -0.80 19.92
N ASP A 5 3.63 -0.19 20.10
CA ASP A 5 3.96 0.63 21.28
C ASP A 5 3.67 2.13 21.10
N LEU A 6 3.48 2.60 19.85
CA LEU A 6 3.11 3.98 19.55
C LEU A 6 1.61 4.29 19.78
N SER A 7 0.77 3.27 19.94
CA SER A 7 -0.67 3.46 20.17
C SER A 7 -0.98 4.32 21.41
N GLY A 8 -0.09 4.31 22.38
CA GLY A 8 -0.20 5.13 23.58
C GLY A 8 -0.24 6.64 23.33
N VAL A 9 0.21 7.14 22.17
CA VAL A 9 0.16 8.57 21.83
C VAL A 9 -1.27 9.12 21.76
N ALA A 10 -2.25 8.26 21.51
CA ALA A 10 -3.67 8.60 21.47
C ALA A 10 -4.29 8.79 22.87
N ALA A 11 -3.62 8.35 23.93
CA ALA A 11 -4.09 8.45 25.31
C ALA A 11 -3.40 9.57 26.07
N ILE A 12 -4.10 10.09 27.08
CA ILE A 12 -3.48 11.05 28.01
C ILE A 12 -2.43 10.31 28.84
N GLY A 13 -1.21 10.84 28.87
CA GLY A 13 -0.14 10.32 29.70
C GLY A 13 -0.47 10.39 31.19
N GLN A 14 0.15 9.55 32.00
CA GLN A 14 0.00 9.50 33.42
C GLN A 14 1.30 9.89 34.13
N GLU A 15 1.16 10.56 35.25
CA GLU A 15 2.31 10.91 36.12
C GLU A 15 2.98 9.61 36.61
N SER A 16 4.30 9.62 36.59
CA SER A 16 5.11 8.60 37.25
C SER A 16 6.27 9.25 37.98
N PRO A 17 6.78 8.65 39.07
CA PRO A 17 7.90 9.24 39.84
C PRO A 17 9.14 9.48 38.96
N LYS A 18 9.41 8.58 38.00
CA LYS A 18 10.54 8.71 37.07
C LYS A 18 10.34 9.88 36.10
N LEU A 19 9.14 10.05 35.58
CA LEU A 19 8.83 11.14 34.66
C LEU A 19 8.86 12.48 35.39
N LYS A 20 8.29 12.57 36.60
CA LYS A 20 8.34 13.77 37.42
C LYS A 20 9.78 14.19 37.68
N ALA A 21 10.62 13.30 38.17
CA ALA A 21 12.03 13.57 38.39
C ALA A 21 12.75 14.07 37.12
N ARG A 22 12.38 13.54 35.95
CA ARG A 22 12.95 13.98 34.67
C ARG A 22 12.48 15.37 34.26
N ILE A 23 11.19 15.67 34.44
CA ILE A 23 10.61 17.01 34.22
C ILE A 23 11.32 18.05 35.09
N ASP A 24 11.45 17.76 36.37
CA ASP A 24 12.12 18.63 37.34
C ASP A 24 13.60 18.84 36.96
N GLN A 25 14.30 17.79 36.63
CA GLN A 25 15.71 17.83 36.17
C GLN A 25 15.90 18.71 34.93
N LEU A 26 14.95 18.70 34.02
CA LEU A 26 15.00 19.45 32.75
C LEU A 26 14.40 20.86 32.88
N GLY A 27 13.83 21.23 34.03
CA GLY A 27 13.22 22.53 34.25
C GLY A 27 12.00 22.81 33.36
N LEU A 28 11.23 21.77 33.00
CA LEU A 28 10.06 21.90 32.11
C LEU A 28 8.83 22.36 32.88
N ALA A 29 8.77 23.66 33.19
CA ALA A 29 7.71 24.26 34.04
C ALA A 29 6.31 24.14 33.40
N ASP A 30 6.23 24.18 32.07
CA ASP A 30 4.98 24.16 31.31
C ASP A 30 4.61 22.75 30.79
N PHE A 31 5.23 21.70 31.35
CA PHE A 31 4.92 20.35 30.94
C PHE A 31 3.50 19.95 31.33
N GLY A 32 2.71 19.47 30.39
CA GLY A 32 1.36 18.98 30.61
C GLY A 32 1.10 17.65 29.89
N TYR A 33 0.24 16.85 30.48
CA TYR A 33 -0.22 15.61 29.87
C TYR A 33 -1.38 15.91 28.92
N ALA A 34 -1.26 15.49 27.66
CA ALA A 34 -2.32 15.63 26.67
C ALA A 34 -2.35 14.42 25.73
N ALA A 35 -3.55 14.05 25.29
CA ALA A 35 -3.70 13.13 24.18
C ALA A 35 -3.40 13.85 22.86
N CYS A 36 -2.80 13.14 21.91
CA CYS A 36 -2.69 13.64 20.55
C CYS A 36 -3.86 13.10 19.71
N PRO A 37 -4.50 13.93 18.87
CA PRO A 37 -5.41 13.42 17.85
C PRO A 37 -4.67 12.40 17.01
N THR A 38 -5.16 11.17 16.91
CA THR A 38 -4.44 10.06 16.28
C THR A 38 -5.36 9.27 15.38
N VAL A 39 -4.89 8.94 14.19
CA VAL A 39 -5.53 8.01 13.26
C VAL A 39 -4.63 6.80 13.09
N PHE A 40 -5.22 5.62 13.21
CA PHE A 40 -4.55 4.35 12.99
C PHE A 40 -4.89 3.85 11.60
N TRP A 41 -3.86 3.45 10.86
CA TRP A 41 -3.93 2.90 9.52
C TRP A 41 -3.46 1.45 9.53
N ASP A 42 -4.09 0.61 8.71
CA ASP A 42 -3.73 -0.80 8.59
C ASP A 42 -3.98 -1.28 7.16
N VAL A 43 -2.99 -1.85 6.52
CA VAL A 43 -3.12 -2.42 5.16
C VAL A 43 -4.19 -3.51 5.11
N PHE A 44 -4.36 -4.27 6.21
CA PHE A 44 -5.36 -5.34 6.29
C PHE A 44 -6.71 -4.89 6.85
N GLY A 45 -6.84 -3.63 7.29
CA GLY A 45 -8.08 -3.06 7.83
C GLY A 45 -8.57 -3.71 9.12
N GLN A 46 -7.69 -4.35 9.91
CA GLN A 46 -8.04 -5.06 11.14
C GLN A 46 -7.80 -4.23 12.40
N SER A 47 -6.77 -3.38 12.38
CA SER A 47 -6.31 -2.59 13.52
C SER A 47 -6.38 -1.08 13.26
N GLY A 48 -6.92 -0.66 12.13
CA GLY A 48 -7.01 0.73 11.72
C GLY A 48 -7.82 0.89 10.43
N HIS A 49 -7.87 2.13 9.94
CA HIS A 49 -8.47 2.41 8.64
C HIS A 49 -7.67 1.74 7.53
N PRO A 50 -8.33 1.12 6.54
CA PRO A 50 -7.63 0.46 5.45
C PRO A 50 -6.83 1.46 4.62
N VAL A 51 -5.59 1.11 4.32
CA VAL A 51 -4.75 1.82 3.36
C VAL A 51 -4.77 1.04 2.06
N ARG A 52 -5.18 1.68 0.96
CA ARG A 52 -5.31 1.04 -0.33
C ARG A 52 -4.68 1.88 -1.43
N ALA A 53 -4.26 1.19 -2.49
CA ALA A 53 -3.84 1.80 -3.74
C ALA A 53 -4.51 1.06 -4.91
N THR A 54 -4.84 1.77 -6.00
CA THR A 54 -5.29 1.08 -7.19
C THR A 54 -4.10 0.55 -8.00
N ILE A 55 -4.35 -0.44 -8.82
CA ILE A 55 -3.37 -0.98 -9.76
C ILE A 55 -2.93 0.11 -10.74
N SER A 56 -3.87 0.93 -11.22
CA SER A 56 -3.58 2.06 -12.14
C SER A 56 -2.62 3.07 -11.51
N ASP A 57 -2.82 3.44 -10.22
CA ASP A 57 -1.96 4.42 -9.54
C ASP A 57 -0.56 3.86 -9.25
N MET A 58 -0.47 2.57 -8.92
CA MET A 58 0.81 1.89 -8.73
C MET A 58 1.63 1.88 -10.03
N GLY A 59 0.98 1.65 -11.14
CA GLY A 59 1.56 1.59 -12.46
C GLY A 59 2.45 0.37 -12.72
N PRO A 60 2.78 0.12 -13.98
CA PRO A 60 3.46 -1.11 -14.39
C PRO A 60 4.90 -1.21 -13.88
N LEU A 61 5.60 -0.08 -13.70
CA LEU A 61 7.00 -0.08 -13.25
C LEU A 61 7.15 -0.60 -11.82
N LEU A 62 6.34 -0.09 -10.89
CA LEU A 62 6.39 -0.52 -9.48
C LEU A 62 5.84 -1.93 -9.34
N LEU A 63 4.77 -2.26 -10.07
CA LEU A 63 4.24 -3.63 -10.09
C LEU A 63 5.23 -4.65 -10.65
N ALA A 64 5.99 -4.32 -11.69
CA ALA A 64 7.02 -5.21 -12.22
C ALA A 64 8.08 -5.54 -11.15
N ARG A 65 8.47 -4.56 -10.34
CA ARG A 65 9.39 -4.76 -9.21
C ARG A 65 8.76 -5.60 -8.10
N LEU A 66 7.53 -5.28 -7.71
CA LEU A 66 6.76 -6.02 -6.70
C LEU A 66 6.64 -7.51 -7.08
N LEU A 67 6.33 -7.78 -8.34
CA LEU A 67 6.17 -9.12 -8.89
C LEU A 67 7.50 -9.82 -9.22
N ASN A 68 8.63 -9.12 -9.11
CA ASN A 68 9.97 -9.59 -9.47
C ASN A 68 10.06 -10.10 -10.91
N LEU A 69 9.57 -9.29 -11.85
CA LEU A 69 9.53 -9.61 -13.28
C LEU A 69 10.88 -9.28 -13.94
N ASN A 70 11.26 -10.10 -14.93
CA ASN A 70 12.37 -9.76 -15.82
C ASN A 70 11.90 -8.74 -16.90
N ASP A 71 12.85 -8.21 -17.69
CA ASP A 71 12.58 -7.16 -18.68
C ASP A 71 11.50 -7.57 -19.70
N THR A 72 11.53 -8.83 -20.17
CA THR A 72 10.52 -9.35 -21.11
C THR A 72 9.12 -9.38 -20.49
N GLN A 73 9.01 -9.84 -19.25
CA GLN A 73 7.75 -9.90 -18.52
C GLN A 73 7.25 -8.50 -18.15
N ALA A 74 8.15 -7.61 -17.74
CA ALA A 74 7.84 -6.20 -17.49
C ALA A 74 7.34 -5.50 -18.76
N GLY A 75 7.94 -5.81 -19.93
CA GLY A 75 7.46 -5.33 -21.23
C GLY A 75 6.02 -5.77 -21.52
N VAL A 76 5.67 -7.04 -21.24
CA VAL A 76 4.30 -7.53 -21.38
C VAL A 76 3.34 -6.85 -20.40
N LEU A 77 3.77 -6.62 -19.14
CA LEU A 77 2.97 -5.89 -18.17
C LEU A 77 2.71 -4.44 -18.63
N ASN A 78 3.74 -3.75 -19.14
CA ASN A 78 3.58 -2.40 -19.72
C ASN A 78 2.57 -2.38 -20.87
N LEU A 79 2.61 -3.40 -21.74
CA LEU A 79 1.63 -3.55 -22.83
C LEU A 79 0.21 -3.69 -22.29
N VAL A 80 0.00 -4.50 -21.26
CA VAL A 80 -1.32 -4.68 -20.62
C VAL A 80 -1.88 -3.34 -20.12
N PHE A 81 -1.05 -2.53 -19.44
CA PHE A 81 -1.44 -1.19 -19.01
C PHE A 81 -1.75 -0.27 -20.18
N LYS A 82 -0.91 -0.29 -21.23
CA LYS A 82 -1.13 0.51 -22.44
C LYS A 82 -2.45 0.16 -23.12
N VAL A 83 -2.78 -1.12 -23.23
CA VAL A 83 -4.06 -1.58 -23.81
C VAL A 83 -5.24 -1.11 -22.94
N ALA A 84 -5.12 -1.18 -21.61
CA ALA A 84 -6.14 -0.68 -20.71
C ALA A 84 -6.36 0.82 -20.89
N ASP A 85 -5.28 1.62 -20.91
CA ASP A 85 -5.33 3.07 -21.08
C ASP A 85 -5.94 3.48 -22.43
N ASP A 86 -5.53 2.82 -23.54
CA ASP A 86 -6.04 3.10 -24.88
C ASP A 86 -7.54 2.80 -25.01
N ASN A 87 -8.08 1.93 -24.17
CA ASN A 87 -9.50 1.59 -24.12
C ASN A 87 -10.26 2.31 -22.99
N GLY A 88 -9.61 3.22 -22.25
CA GLY A 88 -10.22 3.96 -21.15
C GLY A 88 -10.62 3.08 -19.96
N LEU A 89 -9.93 1.95 -19.75
CA LEU A 89 -10.19 0.99 -18.68
C LEU A 89 -9.30 1.30 -17.48
N LEU A 90 -9.90 1.45 -16.31
CA LEU A 90 -9.20 1.58 -15.05
C LEU A 90 -8.91 0.18 -14.48
N LEU A 91 -7.70 -0.01 -14.03
CA LEU A 91 -7.30 -1.21 -13.30
C LEU A 91 -7.35 -0.87 -11.80
N LEU A 92 -8.44 -1.22 -11.13
CA LEU A 92 -8.67 -0.85 -9.74
C LEU A 92 -8.03 -1.85 -8.79
N ASP A 93 -8.20 -3.13 -9.04
CA ASP A 93 -7.73 -4.20 -8.16
C ASP A 93 -6.97 -5.30 -8.92
N LEU A 94 -6.56 -6.34 -8.20
CA LEU A 94 -5.83 -7.47 -8.78
C LEU A 94 -6.68 -8.29 -9.76
N LYS A 95 -8.01 -8.27 -9.62
CA LYS A 95 -8.93 -9.00 -10.51
C LYS A 95 -8.99 -8.33 -11.87
N ASP A 96 -9.04 -6.99 -11.90
CA ASP A 96 -9.02 -6.20 -13.14
C ASP A 96 -7.73 -6.48 -13.92
N LEU A 97 -6.57 -6.41 -13.25
CA LEU A 97 -5.29 -6.70 -13.87
C LEU A 97 -5.24 -8.14 -14.41
N ARG A 98 -5.79 -9.10 -13.66
CA ARG A 98 -5.85 -10.49 -14.09
C ARG A 98 -6.74 -10.67 -15.32
N ALA A 99 -7.90 -10.01 -15.34
CA ALA A 99 -8.79 -10.04 -16.50
C ALA A 99 -8.12 -9.44 -17.75
N MET A 100 -7.41 -8.32 -17.59
CA MET A 100 -6.67 -7.70 -18.70
C MET A 100 -5.50 -8.58 -19.18
N LEU A 101 -4.77 -9.23 -18.28
CA LEU A 101 -3.72 -10.20 -18.65
C LEU A 101 -4.29 -11.36 -19.46
N GLN A 102 -5.45 -11.88 -19.06
CA GLN A 102 -6.13 -12.94 -19.77
C GLN A 102 -6.57 -12.46 -21.16
N TYR A 103 -7.21 -11.30 -21.25
CA TYR A 103 -7.66 -10.71 -22.51
C TYR A 103 -6.50 -10.50 -23.49
N VAL A 104 -5.40 -9.90 -23.03
CA VAL A 104 -4.20 -9.68 -23.84
C VAL A 104 -3.57 -11.02 -24.27
N GLY A 105 -3.56 -12.02 -23.40
CA GLY A 105 -3.06 -13.35 -23.72
C GLY A 105 -3.88 -14.08 -24.77
N GLU A 106 -5.20 -14.02 -24.69
CA GLU A 106 -6.13 -14.65 -25.64
C GLU A 106 -6.09 -13.97 -27.03
N ASN A 107 -5.83 -12.65 -27.06
CA ASN A 107 -5.77 -11.84 -28.27
C ASN A 107 -4.33 -11.46 -28.66
N ALA A 108 -3.33 -12.24 -28.23
CA ALA A 108 -1.90 -11.93 -28.40
C ALA A 108 -1.50 -11.63 -29.83
N LYS A 109 -2.13 -12.30 -30.83
CA LYS A 109 -1.85 -12.11 -32.27
C LYS A 109 -2.21 -10.70 -32.74
N ASP A 110 -3.30 -10.13 -32.23
CA ASP A 110 -3.78 -8.81 -32.64
C ASP A 110 -2.85 -7.72 -32.12
N PHE A 111 -2.26 -7.95 -30.94
CA PHE A 111 -1.34 -7.02 -30.29
C PHE A 111 0.10 -7.12 -30.80
N THR A 112 0.49 -8.25 -31.38
CA THR A 112 1.88 -8.52 -31.81
C THR A 112 2.39 -7.49 -32.83
N THR A 113 1.56 -7.07 -33.78
CA THR A 113 1.95 -6.13 -34.84
C THR A 113 2.17 -4.72 -34.29
N GLN A 114 1.39 -4.31 -33.28
CA GLN A 114 1.39 -2.94 -32.76
C GLN A 114 2.33 -2.78 -31.56
N TYR A 115 2.43 -3.79 -30.70
CA TYR A 115 3.08 -3.68 -29.40
C TYR A 115 4.21 -4.71 -29.17
N GLY A 116 4.42 -5.63 -30.10
CA GLY A 116 5.42 -6.69 -29.98
C GLY A 116 4.87 -8.01 -29.45
N ASN A 117 5.77 -9.00 -29.34
CA ASN A 117 5.38 -10.37 -29.03
C ASN A 117 4.91 -10.54 -27.58
N VAL A 118 3.72 -11.10 -27.39
CA VAL A 118 3.16 -11.48 -26.09
C VAL A 118 3.20 -13.00 -25.99
N SER A 119 4.06 -13.52 -25.12
CA SER A 119 4.18 -14.97 -24.91
C SER A 119 3.27 -15.44 -23.75
N ALA A 120 2.66 -16.61 -23.92
CA ALA A 120 1.91 -17.28 -22.86
C ALA A 120 2.78 -17.52 -21.60
N ALA A 121 4.08 -17.74 -21.78
CA ALA A 121 5.02 -17.92 -20.68
C ALA A 121 5.17 -16.64 -19.83
N SER A 122 5.20 -15.46 -20.47
CA SER A 122 5.26 -14.17 -19.78
C SER A 122 3.96 -13.88 -19.03
N ILE A 123 2.80 -14.09 -19.67
CA ILE A 123 1.49 -13.97 -18.99
C ILE A 123 1.43 -14.89 -17.77
N GLY A 124 1.80 -16.16 -17.92
CA GLY A 124 1.80 -17.11 -16.79
C GLY A 124 2.77 -16.73 -15.67
N ALA A 125 3.90 -16.11 -15.99
CA ALA A 125 4.84 -15.61 -14.97
C ALA A 125 4.23 -14.44 -14.16
N ILE A 126 3.59 -13.48 -14.83
CA ILE A 126 2.93 -12.35 -14.18
C ILE A 126 1.77 -12.87 -13.29
N GLN A 127 0.94 -13.78 -13.81
CA GLN A 127 -0.15 -14.37 -13.02
C GLN A 127 0.34 -15.08 -11.76
N ARG A 128 1.46 -15.83 -11.82
CA ARG A 128 2.06 -16.45 -10.62
C ARG A 128 2.56 -15.39 -9.63
N GLY A 129 3.13 -14.30 -10.13
CA GLY A 129 3.52 -13.17 -9.26
C GLY A 129 2.31 -12.57 -8.54
N LEU A 130 1.19 -12.37 -9.24
CA LEU A 130 -0.06 -11.89 -8.64
C LEU A 130 -0.59 -12.82 -7.56
N MET A 131 -0.60 -14.14 -7.81
CA MET A 131 -1.00 -15.14 -6.81
C MET A 131 -0.14 -15.05 -5.54
N GLN A 132 1.16 -14.79 -5.66
CA GLN A 132 2.04 -14.61 -4.50
C GLN A 132 1.71 -13.35 -3.72
N VAL A 133 1.34 -12.25 -4.38
CA VAL A 133 0.92 -11.01 -3.72
C VAL A 133 -0.43 -11.21 -3.03
N GLU A 134 -1.38 -11.87 -3.68
CA GLU A 134 -2.67 -12.23 -3.07
C GLU A 134 -2.50 -13.08 -1.81
N SER A 135 -1.62 -14.09 -1.86
CA SER A 135 -1.36 -14.95 -0.69
C SER A 135 -0.77 -14.22 0.52
N GLN A 136 -0.25 -13.01 0.30
CA GLN A 136 0.25 -12.11 1.35
C GLN A 136 -0.79 -11.05 1.76
N GLY A 137 -2.03 -11.12 1.26
CA GLY A 137 -3.10 -10.17 1.55
C GLY A 137 -3.15 -8.97 0.60
N GLY A 138 -2.57 -9.10 -0.61
CA GLY A 138 -2.59 -8.03 -1.61
C GLY A 138 -4.00 -7.63 -2.05
N ASP A 139 -4.98 -8.51 -1.94
CA ASP A 139 -6.39 -8.24 -2.18
C ASP A 139 -7.00 -7.24 -1.19
N ALA A 140 -6.46 -7.13 0.01
CA ALA A 140 -6.84 -6.10 0.98
C ALA A 140 -6.21 -4.73 0.66
N PHE A 141 -5.00 -4.73 0.07
CA PHE A 141 -4.26 -3.52 -0.25
C PHE A 141 -4.65 -2.91 -1.59
N PHE A 142 -4.82 -3.73 -2.65
CA PHE A 142 -5.19 -3.23 -3.98
C PHE A 142 -6.69 -3.06 -4.11
N GLY A 143 -7.13 -1.84 -4.39
CA GLY A 143 -8.54 -1.49 -4.58
C GLY A 143 -8.90 -0.10 -4.10
N GLU A 144 -10.19 0.18 -4.14
CA GLU A 144 -10.78 1.43 -3.66
C GLU A 144 -11.31 1.30 -2.21
N PRO A 145 -11.45 2.42 -1.49
CA PRO A 145 -11.00 3.76 -1.87
C PRO A 145 -9.47 3.88 -1.76
N MET A 146 -8.86 4.53 -2.76
CA MET A 146 -7.44 4.83 -2.74
C MET A 146 -7.11 5.84 -1.62
N LEU A 147 -5.98 5.65 -0.95
CA LEU A 147 -5.49 6.60 0.03
C LEU A 147 -5.24 7.97 -0.61
N ASN A 148 -5.86 9.00 -0.05
CA ASN A 148 -5.53 10.37 -0.39
C ASN A 148 -4.47 10.89 0.59
N ILE A 149 -3.35 11.40 0.08
CA ILE A 149 -2.27 11.94 0.92
C ILE A 149 -2.75 13.09 1.84
N ALA A 150 -3.80 13.82 1.43
CA ALA A 150 -4.41 14.87 2.25
C ALA A 150 -5.04 14.32 3.55
N ASP A 151 -5.39 13.04 3.59
CA ASP A 151 -5.91 12.40 4.81
C ASP A 151 -4.85 12.32 5.92
N PHE A 152 -3.57 12.35 5.56
CA PHE A 152 -2.47 12.43 6.51
C PHE A 152 -2.20 13.85 7.04
N MET A 153 -2.76 14.88 6.40
CA MET A 153 -2.51 16.29 6.72
C MET A 153 -3.67 16.95 7.47
N GLN A 154 -4.41 16.17 8.26
CA GLN A 154 -5.58 16.67 9.01
C GLN A 154 -5.18 17.38 10.30
N THR A 155 -6.01 18.32 10.70
CA THR A 155 -5.92 19.00 12.01
C THR A 155 -7.24 18.90 12.76
N ILE A 156 -7.16 18.67 14.07
CA ILE A 156 -8.34 18.63 14.97
C ILE A 156 -8.10 19.61 16.10
N SER A 157 -9.00 20.58 16.25
CA SER A 157 -8.90 21.60 17.30
C SER A 157 -7.54 22.34 17.33
N GLY A 158 -7.00 22.64 16.15
CA GLY A 158 -5.72 23.34 16.00
C GLY A 158 -4.47 22.48 16.25
N LYS A 159 -4.63 21.18 16.48
CA LYS A 159 -3.54 20.21 16.60
C LYS A 159 -3.43 19.35 15.37
N GLY A 160 -2.21 19.09 14.91
CA GLY A 160 -1.98 18.11 13.83
C GLY A 160 -2.36 16.71 14.28
N VAL A 161 -2.87 15.90 13.33
CA VAL A 161 -3.21 14.50 13.58
C VAL A 161 -1.96 13.64 13.43
N VAL A 162 -1.69 12.81 14.41
CA VAL A 162 -0.63 11.79 14.36
C VAL A 162 -1.16 10.58 13.60
N ASN A 163 -0.47 10.21 12.52
CA ASN A 163 -0.83 9.04 11.73
C ASN A 163 0.08 7.86 12.12
N VAL A 164 -0.52 6.77 12.53
CA VAL A 164 0.19 5.56 12.97
C VAL A 164 -0.22 4.39 12.09
N LEU A 165 0.73 3.83 11.32
CA LEU A 165 0.52 2.61 10.57
C LEU A 165 0.79 1.39 11.46
N ALA A 166 -0.19 0.51 11.62
CA ALA A 166 -0.03 -0.80 12.22
C ALA A 166 0.72 -1.71 11.24
N ALA A 167 2.01 -1.95 11.49
CA ALA A 167 2.90 -2.67 10.59
C ALA A 167 3.40 -4.01 11.15
N ASP A 168 2.87 -4.45 12.29
CA ASP A 168 3.24 -5.71 12.93
C ASP A 168 3.01 -6.93 12.02
N LYS A 169 1.87 -6.96 11.32
CA LYS A 169 1.54 -8.03 10.38
C LYS A 169 2.24 -7.90 9.02
N LEU A 170 2.58 -6.67 8.61
CA LEU A 170 3.28 -6.42 7.35
C LEU A 170 4.66 -7.08 7.30
N LEU A 171 5.31 -7.29 8.45
CA LEU A 171 6.59 -8.02 8.51
C LEU A 171 6.48 -9.45 7.94
N ASN A 172 5.31 -10.06 8.01
CA ASN A 172 5.04 -11.39 7.46
C ASN A 172 4.62 -11.33 5.97
N ALA A 173 4.49 -10.14 5.41
CA ALA A 173 4.16 -9.88 4.02
C ALA A 173 5.22 -8.97 3.37
N PRO A 174 6.46 -9.46 3.17
CA PRO A 174 7.60 -8.61 2.82
C PRO A 174 7.44 -7.87 1.49
N ARG A 175 6.70 -8.43 0.54
CA ARG A 175 6.41 -7.74 -0.73
C ARG A 175 5.50 -6.55 -0.52
N LEU A 176 4.41 -6.70 0.24
CA LEU A 176 3.52 -5.58 0.58
C LEU A 176 4.24 -4.55 1.43
N TYR A 177 5.06 -4.99 2.39
CA TYR A 177 5.87 -4.08 3.21
C TYR A 177 6.82 -3.20 2.37
N ALA A 178 7.44 -3.78 1.34
CA ALA A 178 8.32 -3.04 0.44
C ALA A 178 7.56 -2.13 -0.55
N THR A 179 6.27 -2.33 -0.71
CA THR A 179 5.40 -1.56 -1.61
C THR A 179 4.84 -0.31 -0.92
N PHE A 180 4.55 -0.43 0.37
CA PHE A 180 4.04 0.65 1.20
C PHE A 180 5.16 1.62 1.61
#